data_53045ea0a8c9255b5639418ed578954f
#
_entry.id   53045ea0a8c9255b5639418ed578954f
#
_cell.length_a   1.000
_cell.length_b   1.000
_cell.length_c   1.000
_cell.angle_alpha   90.00
_cell.angle_beta   90.00
_cell.angle_gamma   90.00
#
_symmetry.space_group_name_H-M   'P 1'
#
loop_
_entity.id
_entity.type
_entity.pdbx_description
1 polymer ?
#
loop_
_entity_poly.entity_id
_entity_poly.type
_entity_poly.pdbx_seq_one_letter_code
_entity_poly.pdbx_strand_id
1 'polypeptide(L)'
;MKNWTFKQWNTILGWVVFGIALLTYLSTIEPNFSFWDCGEYISSAVKLEVTHAPGAALFQLVGAVVALFAFGDGQNYSLVINAMSAICSAFTILFLFWTITHLVRRLLNKEFEN
;
A
#
# COMPACT_ATOMS: atom_id res chain seq x y z
N MET A 1 9.39 28.07 -22.41
CA MET A 1 9.43 27.06 -21.33
C MET A 1 8.03 26.95 -20.77
N LYS A 2 7.47 25.75 -20.69
CA LYS A 2 6.11 25.53 -20.21
C LYS A 2 6.10 25.69 -18.68
N ASN A 3 5.48 26.76 -18.16
CA ASN A 3 5.38 26.95 -16.73
C ASN A 3 4.40 25.92 -16.17
N TRP A 4 4.90 25.05 -15.33
CA TRP A 4 4.10 24.00 -14.70
C TRP A 4 3.24 24.60 -13.58
N THR A 5 1.97 24.23 -13.54
CA THR A 5 1.07 24.66 -12.47
C THR A 5 1.34 23.87 -11.18
N PHE A 6 0.96 24.44 -10.03
CA PHE A 6 1.04 23.73 -8.74
C PHE A 6 0.39 22.34 -8.80
N LYS A 7 -0.76 22.21 -9.46
CA LYS A 7 -1.47 20.93 -9.61
C LYS A 7 -0.61 19.89 -10.32
N GLN A 8 0.09 20.29 -11.38
CA GLN A 8 0.96 19.38 -12.14
C GLN A 8 2.15 18.93 -11.28
N TRP A 9 2.81 19.84 -10.59
CA TRP A 9 3.91 19.53 -9.69
C TRP A 9 3.46 18.63 -8.54
N ASN A 10 2.33 18.93 -7.89
CA ASN A 10 1.80 18.13 -6.80
C ASN A 10 1.46 16.70 -7.23
N THR A 11 0.92 16.53 -8.42
CA THR A 11 0.63 15.20 -8.97
C THR A 11 1.91 14.42 -9.23
N ILE A 12 2.89 15.02 -9.88
CA ILE A 12 4.16 14.36 -10.21
C ILE A 12 4.92 13.99 -8.94
N LEU A 13 5.07 14.94 -8.01
CA LEU A 13 5.76 14.69 -6.75
C LEU A 13 5.08 13.60 -5.93
N GLY A 14 3.75 13.56 -5.91
CA GLY A 14 3.01 12.48 -5.27
C GLY A 14 3.37 11.10 -5.84
N TRP A 15 3.40 10.97 -7.17
CA TRP A 15 3.80 9.71 -7.81
C TRP A 15 5.28 9.37 -7.61
N VAL A 16 6.16 10.38 -7.54
CA VAL A 16 7.58 10.15 -7.20
C VAL A 16 7.72 9.61 -5.78
N VAL A 17 7.02 10.20 -4.82
CA VAL A 17 7.00 9.73 -3.42
C VAL A 17 6.44 8.30 -3.32
N PHE A 18 5.35 8.01 -4.04
CA PHE A 18 4.82 6.66 -4.17
C PHE A 18 5.86 5.67 -4.69
N GLY A 19 6.55 6.03 -5.79
CA GLY A 19 7.56 5.18 -6.40
C GLY A 19 8.72 4.88 -5.46
N ILE A 20 9.22 5.88 -4.73
CA ILE A 20 10.27 5.71 -3.73
C ILE A 20 9.79 4.79 -2.60
N ALA A 21 8.59 5.02 -2.06
CA ALA A 21 8.02 4.18 -1.02
C ALA A 21 7.83 2.73 -1.48
N LEU A 22 7.29 2.53 -2.69
CA LEU A 22 7.07 1.21 -3.26
C LEU A 22 8.39 0.45 -3.45
N LEU A 23 9.41 1.10 -4.03
CA LEU A 23 10.73 0.50 -4.21
C LEU A 23 11.37 0.12 -2.87
N THR A 24 11.26 1.00 -1.86
CA THR A 24 11.77 0.73 -0.53
C THR A 24 11.07 -0.49 0.08
N TYR A 25 9.74 -0.53 0.08
CA TYR A 25 8.98 -1.63 0.68
C TYR A 25 9.20 -2.94 -0.06
N LEU A 26 9.23 -2.95 -1.38
CA LEU A 26 9.48 -4.16 -2.16
C LEU A 26 10.92 -4.67 -2.03
N SER A 27 11.91 -3.78 -1.86
CA SER A 27 13.30 -4.18 -1.66
C SER A 27 13.58 -4.77 -0.28
N THR A 28 12.73 -4.48 0.70
CA THR A 28 12.83 -4.96 2.08
C THR A 28 11.75 -5.96 2.46
N ILE A 29 10.98 -6.44 1.48
CA ILE A 29 9.89 -7.37 1.71
C ILE A 29 10.41 -8.70 2.25
N GLU A 30 9.74 -9.23 3.27
CA GLU A 30 9.99 -10.57 3.76
C GLU A 30 9.40 -11.61 2.79
N PRO A 31 10.20 -12.50 2.20
CA PRO A 31 9.69 -13.50 1.27
C PRO A 31 8.93 -14.63 1.95
N ASN A 32 9.15 -14.82 3.25
CA ASN A 32 8.56 -15.87 4.05
C ASN A 32 7.61 -15.31 5.13
N PHE A 33 7.28 -16.16 6.10
CA PHE A 33 6.53 -15.72 7.27
C PHE A 33 7.42 -14.90 8.19
N SER A 34 6.95 -13.73 8.55
CA SER A 34 7.52 -12.91 9.61
C SER A 34 7.08 -13.46 10.98
N PHE A 35 7.59 -12.85 12.06
CA PHE A 35 7.19 -13.18 13.42
C PHE A 35 5.74 -12.81 13.72
N TRP A 36 5.22 -13.34 14.84
CA TRP A 36 3.91 -13.03 15.38
C TRP A 36 2.78 -13.57 14.51
N ASP A 37 1.70 -12.80 14.36
CA ASP A 37 0.45 -13.23 13.72
C ASP A 37 0.52 -13.28 12.18
N CYS A 38 1.64 -12.92 11.58
CA CYS A 38 1.79 -12.84 10.12
C CYS A 38 1.45 -14.18 9.44
N GLY A 39 1.94 -15.28 10.00
CA GLY A 39 1.66 -16.63 9.49
C GLY A 39 0.18 -17.00 9.57
N GLU A 40 -0.52 -16.60 10.64
CA GLU A 40 -1.95 -16.82 10.79
C GLU A 40 -2.74 -16.03 9.74
N TYR A 41 -2.44 -14.74 9.58
CA TYR A 41 -3.13 -13.89 8.60
C TYR A 41 -2.93 -14.38 7.16
N ILE A 42 -1.73 -14.81 6.80
CA ILE A 42 -1.44 -15.33 5.45
C ILE A 42 -2.17 -16.66 5.23
N SER A 43 -2.07 -17.60 6.16
CA SER A 43 -2.72 -18.91 6.01
C SER A 43 -4.24 -18.82 6.01
N SER A 44 -4.82 -17.97 6.87
CA SER A 44 -6.26 -17.74 6.90
C SER A 44 -6.76 -17.05 5.63
N ALA A 45 -6.00 -16.10 5.07
CA ALA A 45 -6.35 -15.48 3.80
C ALA A 45 -6.39 -16.51 2.66
N VAL A 46 -5.38 -17.36 2.55
CA VAL A 46 -5.31 -18.40 1.51
C VAL A 46 -6.46 -19.39 1.61
N LYS A 47 -6.87 -19.75 2.82
CA LYS A 47 -7.94 -20.73 3.09
C LYS A 47 -9.33 -20.11 3.26
N LEU A 48 -9.45 -18.75 3.27
CA LEU A 48 -10.67 -18.02 3.63
C LEU A 48 -11.21 -18.41 5.02
N GLU A 49 -10.31 -18.57 5.98
CA GLU A 49 -10.64 -18.85 7.37
C GLU A 49 -10.71 -17.54 8.18
N VAL A 50 -11.37 -17.60 9.34
CA VAL A 50 -11.45 -16.47 10.26
C VAL A 50 -10.24 -16.49 11.20
N THR A 51 -9.54 -15.36 11.30
CA THR A 51 -8.47 -15.17 12.29
C THR A 51 -9.04 -14.97 13.69
N HIS A 52 -8.16 -14.98 14.72
CA HIS A 52 -8.55 -14.60 16.07
C HIS A 52 -9.21 -13.20 16.12
N ALA A 53 -10.01 -12.95 17.14
CA ALA A 53 -10.73 -11.67 17.29
C ALA A 53 -9.75 -10.47 17.37
N PRO A 54 -10.09 -9.33 16.73
CA PRO A 54 -11.39 -8.99 16.10
C PRO A 54 -11.55 -9.48 14.65
N GLY A 55 -10.60 -10.22 14.10
CA GLY A 55 -10.57 -10.61 12.71
C GLY A 55 -10.22 -9.46 11.75
N ALA A 56 -9.95 -9.77 10.50
CA ALA A 56 -9.58 -8.80 9.47
C ALA A 56 -10.27 -9.16 8.15
N ALA A 57 -11.60 -9.11 8.13
CA ALA A 57 -12.42 -9.61 7.02
C ALA A 57 -12.01 -9.06 5.65
N LEU A 58 -11.75 -7.75 5.56
CA LEU A 58 -11.32 -7.13 4.32
C LEU A 58 -9.95 -7.64 3.88
N PHE A 59 -8.99 -7.75 4.80
CA PHE A 59 -7.67 -8.29 4.51
C PHE A 59 -7.77 -9.74 4.03
N GLN A 60 -8.60 -10.57 4.68
CA GLN A 60 -8.80 -11.97 4.31
C GLN A 60 -9.37 -12.11 2.89
N LEU A 61 -10.41 -11.33 2.55
CA LEU A 61 -11.02 -11.37 1.22
C LEU A 61 -10.06 -10.90 0.13
N VAL A 62 -9.38 -9.77 0.34
CA VAL A 62 -8.41 -9.25 -0.63
C VAL A 62 -7.20 -10.17 -0.73
N GLY A 63 -6.70 -10.67 0.40
CA GLY A 63 -5.60 -11.62 0.46
C GLY A 63 -5.90 -12.93 -0.27
N ALA A 64 -7.13 -13.45 -0.14
CA ALA A 64 -7.57 -14.63 -0.88
C ALA A 64 -7.54 -14.43 -2.40
N VAL A 65 -8.04 -13.26 -2.88
CA VAL A 65 -7.98 -12.92 -4.30
C VAL A 65 -6.54 -12.80 -4.78
N VAL A 66 -5.69 -12.13 -3.99
CA VAL A 66 -4.27 -11.93 -4.33
C VAL A 66 -3.49 -13.25 -4.28
N ALA A 67 -3.84 -14.16 -3.38
CA ALA A 67 -3.24 -15.49 -3.31
C ALA A 67 -3.39 -16.31 -4.60
N LEU A 68 -4.39 -16.02 -5.43
CA LEU A 68 -4.55 -16.66 -6.74
C LEU A 68 -3.34 -16.42 -7.67
N PHE A 69 -2.64 -15.29 -7.50
CA PHE A 69 -1.42 -14.96 -8.26
C PHE A 69 -0.21 -15.80 -7.85
N ALA A 70 -0.29 -16.57 -6.77
CA ALA A 70 0.73 -17.57 -6.42
C ALA A 70 0.62 -18.85 -7.25
N PHE A 71 -0.42 -19.00 -8.08
CA PHE A 71 -0.66 -20.14 -8.98
C PHE A 71 -0.62 -21.50 -8.28
N GLY A 72 -1.01 -21.56 -7.02
CA GLY A 72 -1.04 -22.80 -6.21
C GLY A 72 0.30 -23.20 -5.61
N ASP A 73 1.35 -22.41 -5.79
CA ASP A 73 2.64 -22.65 -5.15
C ASP A 73 2.63 -22.12 -3.70
N GLY A 74 2.67 -23.06 -2.75
CA GLY A 74 2.64 -22.73 -1.32
C GLY A 74 3.77 -21.82 -0.84
N GLN A 75 4.93 -21.86 -1.49
CA GLN A 75 6.08 -21.04 -1.13
C GLN A 75 5.87 -19.56 -1.53
N ASN A 76 5.06 -19.31 -2.55
CA ASN A 76 4.81 -17.97 -3.06
C ASN A 76 3.66 -17.23 -2.35
N TYR A 77 2.83 -17.90 -1.55
CA TYR A 77 1.71 -17.23 -0.87
C TYR A 77 2.16 -16.09 0.03
N SER A 78 3.20 -16.32 0.83
CA SER A 78 3.75 -15.29 1.72
C SER A 78 4.24 -14.08 0.95
N LEU A 79 5.02 -14.31 -0.09
CA LEU A 79 5.58 -13.24 -0.92
C LEU A 79 4.49 -12.40 -1.58
N VAL A 80 3.47 -13.03 -2.16
CA VAL A 80 2.39 -12.34 -2.88
C VAL A 80 1.53 -11.51 -1.92
N ILE A 81 1.19 -12.06 -0.75
CA ILE A 81 0.39 -11.32 0.26
C ILE A 81 1.21 -10.20 0.90
N ASN A 82 2.49 -10.41 1.17
CA ASN A 82 3.37 -9.36 1.66
C ASN A 82 3.58 -8.25 0.61
N ALA A 83 3.68 -8.59 -0.68
CA ALA A 83 3.72 -7.62 -1.77
C ALA A 83 2.44 -6.78 -1.86
N MET A 84 1.27 -7.39 -1.66
CA MET A 84 0.00 -6.65 -1.53
C MET A 84 0.08 -5.62 -0.41
N SER A 85 0.57 -6.00 0.76
CA SER A 85 0.71 -5.11 1.91
C SER A 85 1.69 -3.95 1.62
N ALA A 86 2.80 -4.24 0.93
CA ALA A 86 3.79 -3.25 0.50
C ALA A 86 3.17 -2.22 -0.47
N ILE A 87 2.39 -2.67 -1.44
CA ILE A 87 1.67 -1.82 -2.39
C ILE A 87 0.65 -0.94 -1.68
N CYS A 88 -0.18 -1.50 -0.79
CA CYS A 88 -1.14 -0.74 0.00
C CYS A 88 -0.45 0.31 0.89
N SER A 89 0.69 -0.02 1.48
CA SER A 89 1.50 0.92 2.27
C SER A 89 2.05 2.07 1.42
N ALA A 90 2.50 1.78 0.20
CA ALA A 90 2.95 2.82 -0.73
C ALA A 90 1.81 3.77 -1.14
N PHE A 91 0.60 3.25 -1.38
CA PHE A 91 -0.58 4.08 -1.61
C PHE A 91 -0.95 4.94 -0.40
N THR A 92 -0.77 4.42 0.81
CA THR A 92 -0.97 5.21 2.04
C THR A 92 -0.05 6.43 2.07
N ILE A 93 1.22 6.27 1.70
CA ILE A 93 2.17 7.39 1.60
C ILE A 93 1.75 8.40 0.54
N LEU A 94 1.29 7.93 -0.63
CA LEU A 94 0.76 8.80 -1.69
C LEU A 94 -0.42 9.65 -1.22
N PHE A 95 -1.42 9.01 -0.61
CA PHE A 95 -2.60 9.72 -0.11
C PHE A 95 -2.27 10.64 1.05
N LEU A 96 -1.35 10.25 1.93
CA LEU A 96 -0.86 11.11 3.00
C LEU A 96 -0.20 12.38 2.42
N PHE A 97 0.67 12.24 1.42
CA PHE A 97 1.29 13.36 0.73
C PHE A 97 0.24 14.33 0.17
N TRP A 98 -0.73 13.83 -0.57
CA TRP A 98 -1.79 14.68 -1.14
C TRP A 98 -2.70 15.28 -0.07
N THR A 99 -2.97 14.57 1.01
CA THR A 99 -3.73 15.10 2.14
C THR A 99 -3.01 16.29 2.78
N ILE A 100 -1.71 16.13 3.06
CA ILE A 100 -0.89 17.20 3.65
C ILE A 100 -0.85 18.42 2.72
N THR A 101 -0.55 18.22 1.44
CA THR A 101 -0.48 19.34 0.48
C THR A 101 -1.82 20.04 0.32
N HIS A 102 -2.93 19.30 0.35
CA HIS A 102 -4.26 19.87 0.30
C HIS A 102 -4.58 20.69 1.55
N LEU A 103 -4.28 20.16 2.74
CA LEU A 103 -4.51 20.87 4.00
C LEU A 103 -3.64 22.12 4.13
N VAL A 104 -2.36 22.02 3.80
CA VAL A 104 -1.43 23.17 3.81
C VAL A 104 -1.94 24.27 2.88
N ARG A 105 -2.37 23.91 1.67
CA ARG A 105 -2.93 24.88 0.72
C ARG A 105 -4.17 25.57 1.27
N ARG A 106 -5.04 24.86 1.96
CA ARG A 106 -6.23 25.45 2.61
C ARG A 106 -5.89 26.37 3.77
N LEU A 107 -4.89 26.00 4.58
CA LEU A 107 -4.50 26.77 5.76
C LEU A 107 -3.73 28.05 5.41
N LEU A 108 -2.84 27.98 4.42
CA LEU A 108 -2.04 29.12 3.99
C LEU A 108 -2.82 30.15 3.17
N ASN A 109 -4.10 29.92 3.00
CA ASN A 109 -5.03 30.85 2.39
C ASN A 109 -4.78 31.18 0.90
N LYS A 110 -5.61 30.62 0.03
CA LYS A 110 -6.12 31.21 -1.23
C LYS A 110 -5.15 31.90 -2.22
N GLU A 111 -3.95 32.24 -1.86
CA GLU A 111 -2.99 32.88 -2.76
C GLU A 111 -2.47 31.97 -3.88
N PHE A 112 -2.81 30.67 -3.81
CA PHE A 112 -2.45 29.69 -4.84
C PHE A 112 -3.63 29.30 -5.75
N GLU A 113 -4.71 30.07 -5.70
CA GLU A 113 -5.78 29.93 -6.69
C GLU A 113 -5.36 30.63 -7.97
N ASN A 114 -4.57 29.94 -8.78
CA ASN A 114 -4.51 30.18 -10.24
C ASN A 114 -3.89 28.98 -10.93
#